data_a5817da8e73b8cea088bacb2a9911f8a
#
_entry.id   a5817da8e73b8cea088bacb2a9911f8a
#
_cell.length_a   1.000
_cell.length_b   1.000
_cell.length_c   1.000
_cell.angle_alpha   90.00
_cell.angle_beta   90.00
_cell.angle_gamma   90.00
#
_symmetry.space_group_name_H-M   'P 1'
#
loop_
_entity.id
_entity.type
_entity.pdbx_description
1 polymer ?
#
loop_
_entity_poly.entity_id
_entity_poly.type
_entity_poly.pdbx_seq_one_letter_code
_entity_poly.pdbx_strand_id
1 'polypeptide(L)'
;MGLAFGLQSGLGPQAGLYTAIIFALLASIVAGTKTLISDPTGPMTIVAATIIAEAGFNGVGKIPTVIILSFALGGIFQIMFGLIKVAQYVKYISYPVLSGFMGGIGVIIILTQWHTFLGGERPGGIIDIILDLHTPIIEYHWSSIILGSLTLVFIYFIPKISKKIPAGLLSLIIGTLISFTFKKEWGWHWDYSTIGEIPSDLPQIVLPFSEFLNISFSEFSIAVVSGLTLAGLGTIDTLLTSVVADNLTKTKHNGNRELIGQGIGNFVAALFGGLPGAGSTTGTVANINSNGKTNMSGIFKAIFLLIVLVGLGPLLKDVPKPVLSALLISVGIGIIDFKGMKKLFSLKNSDSLVLLLVVVLTVFVDLLVAVGIGMVLSSFFFMQRMGELVDQQSKSGD
;
A
#
# COMPACT_ATOMS: atom_id res chain seq x y z
N MET A 1 8.03 -6.71 -0.27
CA MET A 1 6.83 -5.90 0.03
C MET A 1 5.55 -6.72 -0.02
N GLY A 2 5.28 -7.49 -1.09
CA GLY A 2 4.06 -8.32 -1.19
C GLY A 2 3.78 -9.18 0.04
N LEU A 3 4.77 -9.96 0.50
CA LEU A 3 4.66 -10.78 1.72
C LEU A 3 4.26 -9.96 2.96
N ALA A 4 4.88 -8.78 3.13
CA ALA A 4 4.64 -7.91 4.27
C ALA A 4 3.23 -7.31 4.25
N PHE A 5 2.78 -6.83 3.09
CA PHE A 5 1.41 -6.33 2.90
C PHE A 5 0.37 -7.45 3.00
N GLY A 6 0.71 -8.67 2.54
CA GLY A 6 -0.14 -9.84 2.74
C GLY A 6 -0.41 -10.12 4.21
N LEU A 7 0.62 -10.11 5.04
CA LEU A 7 0.48 -10.25 6.50
C LEU A 7 -0.31 -9.09 7.11
N GLN A 8 0.00 -7.86 6.71
CA GLN A 8 -0.68 -6.67 7.23
C GLN A 8 -2.17 -6.68 6.93
N SER A 9 -2.59 -7.22 5.79
CA SER A 9 -4.00 -7.28 5.41
C SER A 9 -4.84 -8.25 6.23
N GLY A 10 -4.22 -9.29 6.81
CA GLY A 10 -4.92 -10.39 7.47
C GLY A 10 -5.28 -11.57 6.56
N LEU A 11 -5.08 -11.47 5.21
CA LEU A 11 -5.23 -12.60 4.29
C LEU A 11 -4.02 -13.55 4.27
N GLY A 12 -2.90 -13.10 4.85
CA GLY A 12 -1.67 -13.86 4.88
C GLY A 12 -0.69 -13.51 3.76
N PRO A 13 0.58 -13.95 3.91
CA PRO A 13 1.68 -13.56 3.03
C PRO A 13 1.49 -14.00 1.58
N GLN A 14 0.80 -15.12 1.38
CA GLN A 14 0.49 -15.70 0.09
C GLN A 14 -0.37 -14.76 -0.78
N ALA A 15 -1.40 -14.14 -0.20
CA ALA A 15 -2.27 -13.22 -0.93
C ALA A 15 -1.50 -12.03 -1.49
N GLY A 16 -0.59 -11.45 -0.71
CA GLY A 16 0.27 -10.37 -1.17
C GLY A 16 1.25 -10.79 -2.27
N LEU A 17 1.75 -12.03 -2.22
CA LEU A 17 2.64 -12.57 -3.24
C LEU A 17 1.88 -12.83 -4.54
N TYR A 18 0.66 -13.38 -4.48
CA TYR A 18 -0.20 -13.57 -5.66
C TYR A 18 -0.51 -12.23 -6.34
N THR A 19 -0.80 -11.19 -5.57
CA THR A 19 -0.95 -9.84 -6.13
C THR A 19 0.33 -9.36 -6.81
N ALA A 20 1.48 -9.50 -6.15
CA ALA A 20 2.76 -9.06 -6.71
C ALA A 20 3.15 -9.80 -8.01
N ILE A 21 2.56 -10.98 -8.26
CA ILE A 21 2.75 -11.77 -9.48
C ILE A 21 1.66 -11.43 -10.50
N ILE A 22 0.39 -11.73 -10.19
CA ILE A 22 -0.72 -11.70 -11.16
C ILE A 22 -1.08 -10.27 -11.54
N PHE A 23 -1.29 -9.43 -10.52
CA PHE A 23 -1.64 -8.03 -10.73
C PHE A 23 -0.52 -7.30 -11.46
N ALA A 24 0.75 -7.47 -11.03
CA ALA A 24 1.87 -6.80 -11.66
C ALA A 24 2.06 -7.24 -13.12
N LEU A 25 1.87 -8.53 -13.44
CA LEU A 25 1.96 -9.04 -14.80
C LEU A 25 0.93 -8.38 -15.72
N LEU A 26 -0.35 -8.46 -15.34
CA LEU A 26 -1.46 -7.99 -16.16
C LEU A 26 -1.48 -6.47 -16.28
N ALA A 27 -1.27 -5.75 -15.19
CA ALA A 27 -1.16 -4.30 -15.21
C ALA A 27 -0.02 -3.84 -16.12
N SER A 28 1.14 -4.50 -16.08
CA SER A 28 2.29 -4.14 -16.94
C SER A 28 2.05 -4.42 -18.43
N ILE A 29 1.29 -5.46 -18.79
CA ILE A 29 0.96 -5.77 -20.20
C ILE A 29 0.10 -4.64 -20.82
N VAL A 30 -0.88 -4.13 -20.06
CA VAL A 30 -1.81 -3.10 -20.54
C VAL A 30 -1.30 -1.68 -20.26
N ALA A 31 -0.30 -1.51 -19.41
CA ALA A 31 0.14 -0.24 -18.81
C ALA A 31 0.11 0.98 -19.72
N GLY A 32 -0.33 2.10 -19.18
CA GLY A 32 -0.27 3.43 -19.77
C GLY A 32 1.00 4.21 -19.38
N THR A 33 1.74 3.74 -18.35
CA THR A 33 2.97 4.32 -17.81
C THR A 33 4.11 3.32 -17.95
N LYS A 34 5.06 3.57 -18.85
CA LYS A 34 6.09 2.58 -19.23
C LYS A 34 7.01 2.09 -18.11
N THR A 35 7.22 2.90 -17.10
CA THR A 35 8.18 2.61 -16.00
C THR A 35 7.51 2.27 -14.68
N LEU A 36 6.18 2.33 -14.62
CA LEU A 36 5.43 2.07 -13.42
C LEU A 36 5.55 0.60 -13.02
N ILE A 37 5.74 0.37 -11.74
CA ILE A 37 5.72 -0.95 -11.12
C ILE A 37 4.46 -1.08 -10.29
N SER A 38 3.63 -2.06 -10.62
CA SER A 38 2.42 -2.39 -9.89
C SER A 38 2.72 -3.39 -8.78
N ASP A 39 2.18 -3.15 -7.58
CA ASP A 39 2.38 -3.97 -6.37
C ASP A 39 1.20 -3.81 -5.42
N PRO A 40 1.03 -4.69 -4.41
CA PRO A 40 0.28 -4.32 -3.22
C PRO A 40 0.87 -3.04 -2.64
N THR A 41 0.02 -2.05 -2.34
CA THR A 41 0.45 -0.77 -1.76
C THR A 41 -0.15 -0.56 -0.38
N GLY A 42 0.48 0.31 0.42
CA GLY A 42 0.03 0.61 1.78
C GLY A 42 -1.45 1.03 1.83
N PRO A 43 -1.87 2.04 1.06
CA PRO A 43 -3.26 2.50 1.04
C PRO A 43 -4.25 1.38 0.73
N MET A 44 -3.99 0.62 -0.34
CA MET A 44 -4.86 -0.48 -0.78
C MET A 44 -4.92 -1.60 0.27
N THR A 45 -3.79 -1.91 0.91
CA THR A 45 -3.70 -2.93 1.95
C THR A 45 -4.46 -2.55 3.22
N ILE A 46 -4.45 -1.27 3.61
CA ILE A 46 -5.18 -0.79 4.79
C ILE A 46 -6.69 -0.95 4.57
N VAL A 47 -7.22 -0.51 3.43
CA VAL A 47 -8.65 -0.69 3.10
C VAL A 47 -8.99 -2.18 2.97
N ALA A 48 -8.13 -2.97 2.34
CA ALA A 48 -8.34 -4.42 2.28
C ALA A 48 -8.41 -5.05 3.68
N ALA A 49 -7.52 -4.63 4.61
CA ALA A 49 -7.54 -5.12 6.00
C ALA A 49 -8.85 -4.76 6.73
N THR A 50 -9.39 -3.56 6.50
CA THR A 50 -10.68 -3.17 7.06
C THR A 50 -11.81 -4.06 6.54
N ILE A 51 -11.88 -4.26 5.21
CA ILE A 51 -12.89 -5.13 4.58
C ILE A 51 -12.80 -6.58 5.12
N ILE A 52 -11.58 -7.08 5.30
CA ILE A 52 -11.32 -8.43 5.82
C ILE A 52 -11.78 -8.55 7.27
N ALA A 53 -11.48 -7.54 8.10
CA ALA A 53 -11.88 -7.50 9.50
C ALA A 53 -13.41 -7.39 9.66
N GLU A 54 -14.07 -6.53 8.88
CA GLU A 54 -15.53 -6.39 8.88
C GLU A 54 -16.25 -7.65 8.42
N ALA A 55 -15.64 -8.43 7.51
CA ALA A 55 -16.14 -9.73 7.10
C ALA A 55 -15.90 -10.84 8.15
N GLY A 56 -15.26 -10.53 9.29
CA GLY A 56 -14.97 -11.47 10.37
C GLY A 56 -13.95 -12.56 10.00
N PHE A 57 -13.13 -12.35 8.97
CA PHE A 57 -12.13 -13.32 8.56
C PHE A 57 -10.84 -13.16 9.37
N ASN A 58 -10.39 -14.25 9.98
CA ASN A 58 -9.21 -14.30 10.85
C ASN A 58 -7.96 -14.94 10.19
N GLY A 59 -7.95 -15.03 8.86
CA GLY A 59 -6.81 -15.61 8.11
C GLY A 59 -6.81 -17.13 8.02
N VAL A 60 -7.79 -17.83 8.59
CA VAL A 60 -7.85 -19.29 8.60
C VAL A 60 -9.11 -19.77 7.88
N GLY A 61 -8.95 -20.74 6.99
CA GLY A 61 -10.06 -21.34 6.25
C GLY A 61 -10.33 -20.65 4.91
N LYS A 62 -11.56 -20.82 4.42
CA LYS A 62 -11.98 -20.29 3.12
C LYS A 62 -12.25 -18.81 3.20
N ILE A 63 -11.71 -18.05 2.26
CA ILE A 63 -11.91 -16.60 2.16
C ILE A 63 -13.41 -16.32 1.92
N PRO A 64 -14.07 -15.51 2.75
CA PRO A 64 -15.46 -15.12 2.53
C PRO A 64 -15.69 -14.50 1.14
N THR A 65 -16.78 -14.89 0.49
CA THR A 65 -17.10 -14.46 -0.87
C THR A 65 -17.25 -12.93 -0.99
N VAL A 66 -17.73 -12.28 0.07
CA VAL A 66 -17.85 -10.81 0.13
C VAL A 66 -16.50 -10.12 -0.03
N ILE A 67 -15.40 -10.67 0.50
CA ILE A 67 -14.05 -10.12 0.36
C ILE A 67 -13.59 -10.20 -1.11
N ILE A 68 -13.70 -11.40 -1.71
CA ILE A 68 -13.30 -11.63 -3.10
C ILE A 68 -14.12 -10.74 -4.03
N LEU A 69 -15.41 -10.62 -3.78
CA LEU A 69 -16.31 -9.77 -4.55
C LEU A 69 -15.96 -8.30 -4.42
N SER A 70 -15.66 -7.82 -3.21
CA SER A 70 -15.22 -6.43 -2.98
C SER A 70 -13.97 -6.10 -3.79
N PHE A 71 -12.98 -6.99 -3.78
CA PHE A 71 -11.72 -6.79 -4.51
C PHE A 71 -11.94 -6.87 -6.02
N ALA A 72 -12.73 -7.83 -6.49
CA ALA A 72 -13.06 -7.97 -7.91
C ALA A 72 -13.85 -6.76 -8.44
N LEU A 73 -14.85 -6.28 -7.69
CA LEU A 73 -15.60 -5.06 -8.02
C LEU A 73 -14.69 -3.83 -8.01
N GLY A 74 -13.72 -3.76 -7.11
CA GLY A 74 -12.69 -2.72 -7.13
C GLY A 74 -11.95 -2.67 -8.47
N GLY A 75 -11.55 -3.83 -8.99
CA GLY A 75 -10.94 -3.93 -10.32
C GLY A 75 -11.90 -3.51 -11.45
N ILE A 76 -13.16 -3.96 -11.41
CA ILE A 76 -14.18 -3.59 -12.43
C ILE A 76 -14.44 -2.08 -12.42
N PHE A 77 -14.66 -1.48 -11.25
CA PHE A 77 -14.87 -0.04 -11.15
C PHE A 77 -13.65 0.77 -11.61
N GLN A 78 -12.44 0.27 -11.36
CA GLN A 78 -11.24 0.92 -11.85
C GLN A 78 -11.12 0.87 -13.38
N ILE A 79 -11.53 -0.24 -14.03
CA ILE A 79 -11.70 -0.32 -15.49
C ILE A 79 -12.71 0.72 -15.96
N MET A 80 -13.87 0.80 -15.32
CA MET A 80 -14.91 1.78 -15.64
C MET A 80 -14.37 3.21 -15.53
N PHE A 81 -13.62 3.54 -14.49
CA PHE A 81 -13.00 4.86 -14.32
C PHE A 81 -12.01 5.17 -15.47
N GLY A 82 -11.27 4.18 -15.96
CA GLY A 82 -10.42 4.32 -17.13
C GLY A 82 -11.23 4.60 -18.41
N LEU A 83 -12.34 3.88 -18.63
CA LEU A 83 -13.22 4.04 -19.79
C LEU A 83 -13.92 5.40 -19.82
N ILE A 84 -14.45 5.87 -18.69
CA ILE A 84 -15.10 7.19 -18.57
C ILE A 84 -14.09 8.35 -18.41
N LYS A 85 -12.78 8.04 -18.52
CA LYS A 85 -11.67 9.01 -18.53
C LYS A 85 -11.53 9.81 -17.24
N VAL A 86 -11.71 9.18 -16.08
CA VAL A 86 -11.57 9.83 -14.75
C VAL A 86 -10.15 10.35 -14.53
N ALA A 87 -9.13 9.77 -15.16
CA ALA A 87 -7.73 10.16 -14.98
C ALA A 87 -7.47 11.66 -15.23
N GLN A 88 -8.26 12.31 -16.08
CA GLN A 88 -8.12 13.74 -16.35
C GLN A 88 -8.45 14.63 -15.15
N TYR A 89 -9.19 14.12 -14.15
CA TYR A 89 -9.63 14.89 -12.97
C TYR A 89 -8.65 14.84 -11.81
N VAL A 90 -7.70 13.89 -11.79
CA VAL A 90 -6.70 13.77 -10.71
C VAL A 90 -5.82 15.01 -10.56
N LYS A 91 -5.61 15.76 -11.64
CA LYS A 91 -4.89 17.05 -11.61
C LYS A 91 -5.54 18.13 -10.74
N TYR A 92 -6.80 17.96 -10.35
CA TYR A 92 -7.53 18.90 -9.47
C TYR A 92 -7.37 18.58 -7.99
N ILE A 93 -6.75 17.45 -7.64
CA ILE A 93 -6.43 17.15 -6.24
C ILE A 93 -5.35 18.12 -5.79
N SER A 94 -5.65 18.91 -4.76
CA SER A 94 -4.70 19.89 -4.24
C SER A 94 -3.57 19.24 -3.46
N TYR A 95 -2.40 19.89 -3.46
CA TYR A 95 -1.23 19.37 -2.76
C TYR A 95 -1.43 19.16 -1.24
N PRO A 96 -2.13 20.05 -0.48
CA PRO A 96 -2.41 19.82 0.93
C PRO A 96 -3.22 18.55 1.20
N VAL A 97 -4.21 18.24 0.35
CA VAL A 97 -5.02 17.02 0.45
C VAL A 97 -4.14 15.80 0.24
N LEU A 98 -3.32 15.81 -0.81
CA LEU A 98 -2.41 14.73 -1.13
C LEU A 98 -1.38 14.49 -0.02
N SER A 99 -0.72 15.54 0.43
CA SER A 99 0.29 15.45 1.49
C SER A 99 -0.29 14.99 2.82
N GLY A 100 -1.52 15.47 3.16
CA GLY A 100 -2.26 15.01 4.33
C GLY A 100 -2.65 13.54 4.26
N PHE A 101 -3.20 13.11 3.13
CA PHE A 101 -3.57 11.72 2.87
C PHE A 101 -2.37 10.76 2.97
N MET A 102 -1.26 11.07 2.28
CA MET A 102 -0.04 10.28 2.35
C MET A 102 0.56 10.26 3.76
N GLY A 103 0.50 11.40 4.46
CA GLY A 103 0.90 11.48 5.86
C GLY A 103 0.09 10.57 6.77
N GLY A 104 -1.23 10.59 6.64
CA GLY A 104 -2.15 9.72 7.39
C GLY A 104 -1.89 8.23 7.14
N ILE A 105 -1.73 7.84 5.87
CA ILE A 105 -1.38 6.46 5.50
C ILE A 105 -0.04 6.03 6.14
N GLY A 106 0.99 6.87 6.03
CA GLY A 106 2.28 6.56 6.63
C GLY A 106 2.19 6.34 8.13
N VAL A 107 1.41 7.17 8.83
CA VAL A 107 1.12 7.01 10.27
C VAL A 107 0.40 5.69 10.56
N ILE A 108 -0.65 5.35 9.79
CA ILE A 108 -1.37 4.08 9.95
C ILE A 108 -0.43 2.89 9.77
N ILE A 109 0.41 2.89 8.73
CA ILE A 109 1.37 1.79 8.49
C ILE A 109 2.31 1.65 9.70
N ILE A 110 2.86 2.73 10.21
CA ILE A 110 3.79 2.69 11.35
C ILE A 110 3.07 2.15 12.59
N LEU A 111 1.88 2.66 12.90
CA LEU A 111 1.09 2.23 14.05
C LEU A 111 0.72 0.75 13.97
N THR A 112 0.28 0.28 12.80
CA THR A 112 -0.10 -1.14 12.60
C THR A 112 1.08 -2.11 12.73
N GLN A 113 2.31 -1.64 12.56
CA GLN A 113 3.52 -2.46 12.72
C GLN A 113 4.13 -2.39 14.12
N TRP A 114 3.65 -1.50 14.99
CA TRP A 114 4.22 -1.27 16.32
C TRP A 114 4.30 -2.53 17.17
N HIS A 115 3.18 -3.26 17.31
CA HIS A 115 3.12 -4.50 18.07
C HIS A 115 4.04 -5.58 17.50
N THR A 116 3.96 -5.83 16.19
CA THR A 116 4.77 -6.85 15.53
C THR A 116 6.27 -6.54 15.58
N PHE A 117 6.64 -5.26 15.54
CA PHE A 117 8.04 -4.82 15.66
C PHE A 117 8.61 -5.11 17.05
N LEU A 118 7.80 -4.97 18.09
CA LEU A 118 8.16 -5.26 19.49
C LEU A 118 7.99 -6.74 19.86
N GLY A 119 7.41 -7.57 18.98
CA GLY A 119 7.27 -9.02 19.15
C GLY A 119 5.87 -9.47 19.57
N GLY A 120 4.94 -8.54 19.80
CA GLY A 120 3.55 -8.81 20.13
C GLY A 120 2.68 -9.13 18.93
N GLU A 121 1.46 -9.57 19.20
CA GLU A 121 0.41 -9.72 18.19
C GLU A 121 -0.35 -8.40 18.03
N ARG A 122 -0.76 -8.11 16.79
CA ARG A 122 -1.50 -6.90 16.47
C ARG A 122 -2.93 -6.97 17.01
N PRO A 123 -3.40 -6.01 17.85
CA PRO A 123 -4.83 -5.87 18.17
C PRO A 123 -5.61 -5.49 16.89
N GLY A 124 -6.94 -5.50 16.97
CA GLY A 124 -7.83 -5.37 15.83
C GLY A 124 -7.68 -4.09 14.98
N GLY A 125 -8.54 -3.10 15.22
CA GLY A 125 -8.57 -1.85 14.45
C GLY A 125 -7.50 -0.83 14.86
N ILE A 126 -7.41 0.28 14.11
CA ILE A 126 -6.43 1.35 14.41
C ILE A 126 -6.68 1.98 15.79
N ILE A 127 -7.93 2.09 16.21
CA ILE A 127 -8.30 2.64 17.53
C ILE A 127 -7.81 1.70 18.62
N ASP A 128 -7.99 0.39 18.47
CA ASP A 128 -7.53 -0.62 19.44
C ASP A 128 -6.01 -0.58 19.56
N ILE A 129 -5.30 -0.41 18.44
CA ILE A 129 -3.84 -0.26 18.41
C ILE A 129 -3.41 0.99 19.20
N ILE A 130 -4.09 2.12 19.03
CA ILE A 130 -3.75 3.37 19.72
C ILE A 130 -4.02 3.26 21.23
N LEU A 131 -5.10 2.61 21.62
CA LEU A 131 -5.41 2.38 23.02
C LEU A 131 -4.43 1.39 23.67
N ASP A 132 -3.88 0.47 22.91
CA ASP A 132 -2.98 -0.59 23.35
C ASP A 132 -1.49 -0.34 23.05
N LEU A 133 -1.07 0.90 22.78
CA LEU A 133 0.32 1.23 22.48
C LEU A 133 1.31 0.88 23.62
N HIS A 134 0.82 0.73 24.84
CA HIS A 134 1.65 0.47 26.01
C HIS A 134 1.96 -1.02 26.23
N THR A 135 1.04 -1.94 25.88
CA THR A 135 1.21 -3.39 26.10
C THR A 135 2.50 -3.92 25.46
N PRO A 136 2.80 -3.67 24.18
CA PRO A 136 4.02 -4.19 23.58
C PRO A 136 5.30 -3.52 24.13
N ILE A 137 5.19 -2.40 24.84
CA ILE A 137 6.33 -1.78 25.53
C ILE A 137 6.62 -2.53 26.85
N ILE A 138 5.60 -3.13 27.47
CA ILE A 138 5.72 -3.89 28.71
C ILE A 138 6.11 -5.34 28.41
N GLU A 139 5.51 -5.93 27.38
CA GLU A 139 5.66 -7.34 26.98
C GLU A 139 6.56 -7.50 25.74
N TYR A 140 7.64 -6.73 25.66
CA TYR A 140 8.51 -6.75 24.49
C TYR A 140 9.40 -8.00 24.43
N HIS A 141 9.74 -8.41 23.21
CA HIS A 141 10.73 -9.44 22.94
C HIS A 141 12.02 -8.83 22.40
N TRP A 142 13.10 -8.90 23.16
CA TRP A 142 14.40 -8.34 22.76
C TRP A 142 14.86 -8.82 21.39
N SER A 143 14.64 -10.09 21.07
CA SER A 143 14.97 -10.68 19.76
C SER A 143 14.28 -9.95 18.60
N SER A 144 12.99 -9.62 18.76
CA SER A 144 12.21 -8.89 17.76
C SER A 144 12.71 -7.47 17.56
N ILE A 145 12.99 -6.77 18.67
CA ILE A 145 13.53 -5.39 18.64
C ILE A 145 14.89 -5.36 17.95
N ILE A 146 15.79 -6.29 18.29
CA ILE A 146 17.13 -6.35 17.70
C ILE A 146 17.04 -6.63 16.20
N LEU A 147 16.28 -7.66 15.78
CA LEU A 147 16.12 -8.01 14.38
C LEU A 147 15.46 -6.87 13.58
N GLY A 148 14.38 -6.29 14.10
CA GLY A 148 13.70 -5.16 13.47
C GLY A 148 14.60 -3.93 13.34
N SER A 149 15.31 -3.56 14.42
CA SER A 149 16.21 -2.40 14.44
C SER A 149 17.41 -2.58 13.50
N LEU A 150 18.05 -3.75 13.50
CA LEU A 150 19.12 -4.07 12.55
C LEU A 150 18.63 -3.98 11.10
N THR A 151 17.43 -4.50 10.85
CA THR A 151 16.83 -4.43 9.50
C THR A 151 16.61 -2.98 9.08
N LEU A 152 16.09 -2.10 9.96
CA LEU A 152 15.95 -0.67 9.69
C LEU A 152 17.31 -0.01 9.40
N VAL A 153 18.32 -0.32 10.21
CA VAL A 153 19.68 0.19 9.98
C VAL A 153 20.18 -0.19 8.58
N PHE A 154 20.01 -1.45 8.19
CA PHE A 154 20.42 -1.89 6.85
C PHE A 154 19.63 -1.21 5.74
N ILE A 155 18.33 -1.03 5.89
CA ILE A 155 17.48 -0.33 4.89
C ILE A 155 17.99 1.08 4.63
N TYR A 156 18.42 1.81 5.66
CA TYR A 156 18.92 3.19 5.52
C TYR A 156 20.42 3.28 5.22
N PHE A 157 21.20 2.25 5.54
CA PHE A 157 22.65 2.24 5.33
C PHE A 157 23.04 1.75 3.93
N ILE A 158 22.40 0.69 3.41
CA ILE A 158 22.71 0.11 2.10
C ILE A 158 22.68 1.15 0.95
N PRO A 159 21.68 2.06 0.86
CA PRO A 159 21.65 3.05 -0.22
C PRO A 159 22.81 4.06 -0.16
N LYS A 160 23.44 4.23 1.01
CA LYS A 160 24.63 5.08 1.15
C LYS A 160 25.89 4.42 0.55
N ILE A 161 25.93 3.09 0.53
CA ILE A 161 27.03 2.32 -0.07
C ILE A 161 26.80 2.18 -1.58
N SER A 162 25.59 1.78 -1.98
CA SER A 162 25.25 1.58 -3.40
C SER A 162 23.76 1.82 -3.66
N LYS A 163 23.46 2.78 -4.52
CA LYS A 163 22.09 3.07 -4.98
C LYS A 163 21.54 2.01 -5.96
N LYS A 164 22.40 1.10 -6.46
CA LYS A 164 22.00 0.05 -7.39
C LYS A 164 21.39 -1.18 -6.70
N ILE A 165 21.64 -1.33 -5.40
CA ILE A 165 21.20 -2.48 -4.62
C ILE A 165 19.81 -2.16 -4.01
N PRO A 166 18.79 -3.01 -4.22
CA PRO A 166 17.49 -2.81 -3.60
C PRO A 166 17.59 -3.05 -2.08
N ALA A 167 17.69 -1.97 -1.32
CA ALA A 167 17.95 -2.00 0.12
C ALA A 167 16.94 -2.88 0.89
N GLY A 168 15.64 -2.77 0.58
CA GLY A 168 14.62 -3.56 1.25
C GLY A 168 14.78 -5.07 1.05
N LEU A 169 15.15 -5.53 -0.15
CA LEU A 169 15.39 -6.94 -0.43
C LEU A 169 16.64 -7.44 0.29
N LEU A 170 17.75 -6.72 0.18
CA LEU A 170 19.00 -7.12 0.82
C LEU A 170 18.88 -7.12 2.34
N SER A 171 18.19 -6.11 2.93
CA SER A 171 17.96 -6.06 4.37
C SER A 171 17.08 -7.21 4.87
N LEU A 172 16.08 -7.62 4.08
CA LEU A 172 15.25 -8.79 4.37
C LEU A 172 16.10 -10.07 4.39
N ILE A 173 16.95 -10.27 3.38
CA ILE A 173 17.84 -11.44 3.31
C ILE A 173 18.81 -11.44 4.49
N ILE A 174 19.48 -10.32 4.76
CA ILE A 174 20.44 -10.20 5.86
C ILE A 174 19.74 -10.44 7.22
N GLY A 175 18.59 -9.80 7.45
CA GLY A 175 17.83 -9.96 8.70
C GLY A 175 17.38 -11.41 8.91
N THR A 176 16.96 -12.10 7.86
CA THR A 176 16.62 -13.53 7.91
C THR A 176 17.85 -14.40 8.15
N LEU A 177 18.97 -14.15 7.50
CA LEU A 177 20.22 -14.89 7.75
C LEU A 177 20.74 -14.71 9.17
N ILE A 178 20.70 -13.49 9.69
CA ILE A 178 21.05 -13.20 11.08
C ILE A 178 20.15 -14.02 12.04
N SER A 179 18.84 -14.07 11.79
CA SER A 179 17.93 -14.84 12.62
C SER A 179 18.26 -16.33 12.65
N PHE A 180 18.71 -16.92 11.51
CA PHE A 180 19.15 -18.31 11.43
C PHE A 180 20.43 -18.58 12.22
N THR A 181 21.44 -17.72 12.08
CA THR A 181 22.74 -17.92 12.76
C THR A 181 22.56 -17.85 14.28
N PHE A 182 21.82 -16.88 14.77
CA PHE A 182 21.60 -16.75 16.21
C PHE A 182 20.76 -17.89 16.81
N LYS A 183 19.77 -18.41 16.09
CA LYS A 183 18.94 -19.53 16.53
C LYS A 183 19.75 -20.84 16.60
N LYS A 184 20.71 -21.05 15.68
CA LYS A 184 21.46 -22.32 15.52
C LYS A 184 22.70 -22.41 16.39
N GLU A 185 23.48 -21.34 16.52
CA GLU A 185 24.85 -21.44 17.07
C GLU A 185 24.98 -20.95 18.52
N TRP A 186 24.14 -20.05 18.98
CA TRP A 186 24.35 -19.40 20.28
C TRP A 186 23.38 -19.83 21.37
N GLY A 187 22.45 -20.76 21.08
CA GLY A 187 21.56 -21.34 22.09
C GLY A 187 20.67 -20.31 22.83
N TRP A 188 20.65 -19.08 22.38
CA TRP A 188 19.76 -18.05 22.90
C TRP A 188 18.33 -18.41 22.51
N HIS A 189 17.43 -18.42 23.47
CA HIS A 189 16.00 -18.54 23.21
C HIS A 189 15.51 -17.27 22.50
N TRP A 190 15.77 -17.21 21.19
CA TRP A 190 15.27 -16.14 20.34
C TRP A 190 13.82 -16.43 20.04
N ASP A 191 12.95 -15.81 20.84
CA ASP A 191 11.51 -15.89 20.66
C ASP A 191 11.06 -14.78 19.69
N TYR A 192 10.75 -15.15 18.47
CA TYR A 192 10.15 -14.29 17.45
C TYR A 192 9.24 -15.12 16.57
N SER A 193 8.13 -14.53 16.14
CA SER A 193 7.21 -15.16 15.19
C SER A 193 7.73 -15.06 13.75
N THR A 194 7.54 -16.13 12.98
CA THR A 194 7.85 -16.19 11.54
C THR A 194 6.58 -16.07 10.71
N ILE A 195 6.75 -15.93 9.39
CA ILE A 195 5.63 -15.83 8.44
C ILE A 195 4.75 -17.09 8.46
N GLY A 196 5.36 -18.25 8.72
CA GLY A 196 4.68 -19.54 8.62
C GLY A 196 4.71 -20.12 7.19
N GLU A 197 4.07 -21.24 7.00
CA GLU A 197 4.10 -21.97 5.73
C GLU A 197 3.44 -21.18 4.59
N ILE A 198 4.17 -21.06 3.48
CA ILE A 198 3.65 -20.54 2.23
C ILE A 198 3.55 -21.72 1.28
N PRO A 199 2.33 -22.08 0.84
CA PRO A 199 2.18 -23.12 -0.16
C PRO A 199 3.00 -22.77 -1.42
N SER A 200 3.78 -23.72 -1.91
CA SER A 200 4.57 -23.59 -3.14
C SER A 200 3.72 -23.85 -4.39
N ASP A 201 2.43 -24.07 -4.21
CA ASP A 201 1.52 -24.35 -5.29
C ASP A 201 1.26 -23.11 -6.15
N LEU A 202 0.99 -23.34 -7.43
CA LEU A 202 0.57 -22.29 -8.33
C LEU A 202 -0.73 -21.65 -7.84
N PRO A 203 -0.93 -20.35 -8.03
CA PRO A 203 -2.19 -19.70 -7.69
C PRO A 203 -3.39 -20.41 -8.30
N GLN A 204 -4.35 -20.79 -7.46
CA GLN A 204 -5.60 -21.42 -7.88
C GLN A 204 -6.74 -20.41 -7.75
N ILE A 205 -7.76 -20.59 -8.62
CA ILE A 205 -8.96 -19.76 -8.55
C ILE A 205 -9.72 -20.11 -7.27
N VAL A 206 -9.94 -19.11 -6.42
CA VAL A 206 -10.59 -19.26 -5.09
C VAL A 206 -12.09 -19.00 -5.17
N LEU A 207 -12.60 -18.56 -6.33
CA LEU A 207 -14.00 -18.16 -6.47
C LEU A 207 -14.93 -19.39 -6.61
N PRO A 208 -15.76 -19.70 -5.62
CA PRO A 208 -16.79 -20.69 -5.79
C PRO A 208 -18.00 -20.06 -6.48
N PHE A 209 -18.18 -20.30 -7.76
CA PHE A 209 -19.31 -19.80 -8.53
C PHE A 209 -20.68 -20.11 -7.87
N SER A 210 -20.80 -21.23 -7.17
CA SER A 210 -22.01 -21.61 -6.45
C SER A 210 -22.36 -20.69 -5.27
N GLU A 211 -21.38 -20.10 -4.61
CA GLU A 211 -21.61 -19.18 -3.48
C GLU A 211 -21.97 -17.79 -3.94
N PHE A 212 -21.55 -17.40 -5.14
CA PHE A 212 -21.91 -16.13 -5.73
C PHE A 212 -23.42 -15.96 -5.94
N LEU A 213 -24.12 -17.07 -6.24
CA LEU A 213 -25.57 -17.07 -6.43
C LEU A 213 -26.35 -16.95 -5.11
N ASN A 214 -25.69 -17.19 -3.98
CA ASN A 214 -26.30 -17.20 -2.65
C ASN A 214 -25.93 -15.94 -1.81
N ILE A 215 -25.25 -14.96 -2.40
CA ILE A 215 -24.91 -13.70 -1.71
C ILE A 215 -26.19 -12.95 -1.35
N SER A 216 -26.31 -12.54 -0.09
CA SER A 216 -27.38 -11.67 0.37
C SER A 216 -27.26 -10.26 -0.23
N PHE A 217 -28.39 -9.56 -0.35
CA PHE A 217 -28.39 -8.15 -0.81
C PHE A 217 -27.51 -7.24 0.08
N SER A 218 -27.46 -7.52 1.37
CA SER A 218 -26.61 -6.79 2.33
C SER A 218 -25.12 -6.97 2.01
N GLU A 219 -24.66 -8.22 1.83
CA GLU A 219 -23.27 -8.52 1.48
C GLU A 219 -22.88 -7.94 0.12
N PHE A 220 -23.79 -8.00 -0.86
CA PHE A 220 -23.57 -7.37 -2.17
C PHE A 220 -23.42 -5.86 -2.06
N SER A 221 -24.26 -5.19 -1.26
CA SER A 221 -24.17 -3.75 -1.01
C SER A 221 -22.83 -3.38 -0.37
N ILE A 222 -22.38 -4.14 0.64
CA ILE A 222 -21.06 -3.95 1.26
C ILE A 222 -19.96 -4.10 0.21
N ALA A 223 -20.02 -5.14 -0.61
CA ALA A 223 -19.00 -5.38 -1.64
C ALA A 223 -18.94 -4.27 -2.69
N VAL A 224 -20.08 -3.68 -3.07
CA VAL A 224 -20.13 -2.54 -4.00
C VAL A 224 -19.48 -1.30 -3.40
N VAL A 225 -19.82 -0.95 -2.16
CA VAL A 225 -19.24 0.22 -1.47
C VAL A 225 -17.73 0.05 -1.29
N SER A 226 -17.32 -1.12 -0.79
CA SER A 226 -15.90 -1.47 -0.61
C SER A 226 -15.14 -1.47 -1.93
N GLY A 227 -15.73 -2.01 -2.99
CA GLY A 227 -15.16 -1.99 -4.33
C GLY A 227 -14.99 -0.58 -4.90
N LEU A 228 -15.97 0.30 -4.71
CA LEU A 228 -15.86 1.71 -5.11
C LEU A 228 -14.74 2.44 -4.34
N THR A 229 -14.64 2.18 -3.03
CA THR A 229 -13.56 2.72 -2.19
C THR A 229 -12.19 2.29 -2.70
N LEU A 230 -12.01 0.99 -2.97
CA LEU A 230 -10.77 0.45 -3.53
C LEU A 230 -10.45 1.03 -4.91
N ALA A 231 -11.44 1.14 -5.80
CA ALA A 231 -11.26 1.71 -7.13
C ALA A 231 -10.87 3.19 -7.07
N GLY A 232 -11.53 3.98 -6.23
CA GLY A 232 -11.21 5.39 -6.03
C GLY A 232 -9.79 5.58 -5.50
N LEU A 233 -9.45 4.85 -4.44
CA LEU A 233 -8.14 4.90 -3.80
C LEU A 233 -7.03 4.42 -4.74
N GLY A 234 -7.21 3.26 -5.39
CA GLY A 234 -6.25 2.71 -6.34
C GLY A 234 -6.05 3.62 -7.56
N THR A 235 -7.09 4.35 -7.97
CA THR A 235 -6.99 5.36 -9.04
C THR A 235 -6.09 6.52 -8.61
N ILE A 236 -6.30 7.07 -7.42
CA ILE A 236 -5.49 8.17 -6.90
C ILE A 236 -4.03 7.74 -6.75
N ASP A 237 -3.77 6.64 -6.06
CA ASP A 237 -2.42 6.13 -5.79
C ASP A 237 -1.65 5.85 -7.09
N THR A 238 -2.30 5.17 -8.05
CA THR A 238 -1.69 4.86 -9.36
C THR A 238 -1.38 6.10 -10.18
N LEU A 239 -2.32 7.04 -10.29
CA LEU A 239 -2.11 8.22 -11.13
C LEU A 239 -1.08 9.18 -10.53
N LEU A 240 -1.01 9.28 -9.20
CA LEU A 240 0.05 10.02 -8.52
C LEU A 240 1.43 9.40 -8.78
N THR A 241 1.53 8.07 -8.69
CA THR A 241 2.76 7.36 -9.06
C THR A 241 3.13 7.57 -10.53
N SER A 242 2.15 7.60 -11.44
CA SER A 242 2.39 7.90 -12.85
C SER A 242 2.93 9.32 -13.07
N VAL A 243 2.43 10.30 -12.32
CA VAL A 243 2.95 11.69 -12.35
C VAL A 243 4.39 11.74 -11.82
N VAL A 244 4.70 11.01 -10.76
CA VAL A 244 6.10 10.90 -10.26
C VAL A 244 7.01 10.29 -11.34
N ALA A 245 6.56 9.22 -11.99
CA ALA A 245 7.28 8.58 -13.11
C ALA A 245 7.54 9.56 -14.24
N ASP A 246 6.54 10.33 -14.68
CA ASP A 246 6.67 11.34 -15.72
C ASP A 246 7.68 12.42 -15.36
N ASN A 247 7.64 12.91 -14.12
CA ASN A 247 8.57 13.93 -13.65
C ASN A 247 10.04 13.47 -13.68
N LEU A 248 10.27 12.19 -13.33
CA LEU A 248 11.62 11.61 -13.31
C LEU A 248 12.12 11.24 -14.71
N THR A 249 11.25 10.73 -15.58
CA THR A 249 11.63 10.24 -16.92
C THR A 249 11.43 11.26 -18.02
N LYS A 250 10.75 12.40 -17.72
CA LYS A 250 10.36 13.43 -18.68
C LYS A 250 9.47 12.88 -19.81
N THR A 251 8.65 11.87 -19.49
CA THR A 251 7.65 11.29 -20.38
C THR A 251 6.26 11.78 -20.01
N LYS A 252 5.25 11.35 -20.77
CA LYS A 252 3.84 11.60 -20.48
C LYS A 252 3.09 10.27 -20.52
N HIS A 253 2.45 9.92 -19.41
CA HIS A 253 1.66 8.70 -19.29
C HIS A 253 0.26 8.84 -19.92
N ASN A 254 -0.37 7.70 -20.19
CA ASN A 254 -1.79 7.63 -20.52
C ASN A 254 -2.56 7.10 -19.29
N GLY A 255 -3.06 8.01 -18.47
CA GLY A 255 -3.70 7.66 -17.20
C GLY A 255 -4.95 6.78 -17.37
N ASN A 256 -5.76 7.00 -18.40
CA ASN A 256 -6.95 6.17 -18.63
C ASN A 256 -6.59 4.72 -18.99
N ARG A 257 -5.59 4.53 -19.86
CA ARG A 257 -5.07 3.20 -20.18
C ARG A 257 -4.43 2.54 -18.94
N GLU A 258 -3.74 3.33 -18.13
CA GLU A 258 -3.16 2.86 -16.87
C GLU A 258 -4.25 2.31 -15.95
N LEU A 259 -5.34 3.05 -15.72
CA LEU A 259 -6.46 2.59 -14.89
C LEU A 259 -7.11 1.30 -15.40
N ILE A 260 -7.26 1.16 -16.72
CA ILE A 260 -7.78 -0.09 -17.30
C ILE A 260 -6.84 -1.26 -16.99
N GLY A 261 -5.53 -1.07 -17.16
CA GLY A 261 -4.54 -2.11 -16.86
C GLY A 261 -4.52 -2.50 -15.38
N GLN A 262 -4.55 -1.51 -14.51
CA GLN A 262 -4.63 -1.72 -13.06
C GLN A 262 -5.92 -2.45 -12.66
N GLY A 263 -7.06 -2.05 -13.22
CA GLY A 263 -8.35 -2.68 -12.96
C GLY A 263 -8.42 -4.14 -13.43
N ILE A 264 -7.90 -4.46 -14.62
CA ILE A 264 -7.80 -5.85 -15.10
C ILE A 264 -6.91 -6.67 -14.16
N GLY A 265 -5.77 -6.12 -13.77
CA GLY A 265 -4.86 -6.81 -12.85
C GLY A 265 -5.48 -7.07 -11.48
N ASN A 266 -6.16 -6.08 -10.88
CA ASN A 266 -6.86 -6.20 -9.61
C ASN A 266 -8.01 -7.20 -9.68
N PHE A 267 -8.82 -7.14 -10.73
CA PHE A 267 -9.92 -8.11 -10.94
C PHE A 267 -9.41 -9.54 -10.97
N VAL A 268 -8.40 -9.81 -11.80
CA VAL A 268 -7.88 -11.18 -11.92
C VAL A 268 -7.16 -11.60 -10.64
N ALA A 269 -6.35 -10.74 -10.02
CA ALA A 269 -5.69 -11.08 -8.76
C ALA A 269 -6.70 -11.46 -7.66
N ALA A 270 -7.83 -10.77 -7.57
CA ALA A 270 -8.91 -11.09 -6.63
C ALA A 270 -9.46 -12.52 -6.83
N LEU A 271 -9.60 -12.98 -8.09
CA LEU A 271 -10.07 -14.34 -8.38
C LEU A 271 -9.11 -15.42 -7.87
N PHE A 272 -7.84 -15.11 -7.72
CA PHE A 272 -6.82 -15.98 -7.17
C PHE A 272 -6.54 -15.74 -5.68
N GLY A 273 -7.42 -15.01 -4.99
CA GLY A 273 -7.26 -14.70 -3.56
C GLY A 273 -6.15 -13.68 -3.27
N GLY A 274 -5.75 -12.90 -4.27
CA GLY A 274 -4.80 -11.81 -4.11
C GLY A 274 -5.44 -10.56 -3.51
N LEU A 275 -4.59 -9.68 -2.95
CA LEU A 275 -4.98 -8.37 -2.44
C LEU A 275 -5.18 -7.36 -3.59
N PRO A 276 -5.96 -6.30 -3.39
CA PRO A 276 -5.95 -5.18 -4.30
C PRO A 276 -4.60 -4.45 -4.24
N GLY A 277 -4.15 -3.98 -5.40
CA GLY A 277 -2.90 -3.24 -5.56
C GLY A 277 -3.07 -1.94 -6.34
N ALA A 278 -1.99 -1.19 -6.44
CA ALA A 278 -1.90 0.07 -7.20
C ALA A 278 -0.48 0.27 -7.75
N GLY A 279 -0.23 1.40 -8.39
CA GLY A 279 1.10 1.80 -8.80
C GLY A 279 1.99 2.09 -7.59
N SER A 280 3.05 1.31 -7.40
CA SER A 280 3.99 1.47 -6.30
C SER A 280 5.00 2.57 -6.57
N THR A 281 4.93 3.68 -5.85
CA THR A 281 5.89 4.80 -6.02
C THR A 281 7.32 4.36 -5.73
N THR A 282 7.55 3.62 -4.65
CA THR A 282 8.89 3.13 -4.28
C THR A 282 9.44 2.16 -5.30
N GLY A 283 8.62 1.22 -5.78
CA GLY A 283 8.98 0.27 -6.84
C GLY A 283 9.29 0.98 -8.16
N THR A 284 8.48 1.97 -8.52
CA THR A 284 8.63 2.75 -9.75
C THR A 284 9.91 3.59 -9.74
N VAL A 285 10.18 4.30 -8.63
CA VAL A 285 11.42 5.08 -8.47
C VAL A 285 12.66 4.17 -8.49
N ALA A 286 12.60 3.01 -7.83
CA ALA A 286 13.68 2.04 -7.87
C ALA A 286 13.93 1.52 -9.30
N ASN A 287 12.86 1.21 -10.05
CA ASN A 287 12.95 0.80 -11.45
C ASN A 287 13.62 1.87 -12.33
N ILE A 288 13.18 3.12 -12.21
CA ILE A 288 13.75 4.25 -12.95
C ILE A 288 15.23 4.46 -12.60
N ASN A 289 15.58 4.45 -11.32
CA ASN A 289 16.96 4.58 -10.84
C ASN A 289 17.87 3.42 -11.31
N SER A 290 17.28 2.25 -11.56
CA SER A 290 17.94 1.09 -12.15
C SER A 290 17.93 1.13 -13.70
N ASN A 291 17.57 2.27 -14.30
CA ASN A 291 17.50 2.48 -15.75
C ASN A 291 16.41 1.65 -16.45
N GLY A 292 15.35 1.24 -15.76
CA GLY A 292 14.15 0.65 -16.36
C GLY A 292 13.39 1.67 -17.20
N LYS A 293 13.09 1.32 -18.46
CA LYS A 293 12.47 2.25 -19.44
C LYS A 293 11.19 1.74 -20.06
N THR A 294 10.84 0.50 -19.82
CA THR A 294 9.73 -0.18 -20.49
C THR A 294 8.89 -1.00 -19.52
N ASN A 295 7.69 -1.35 -19.92
CA ASN A 295 6.77 -2.22 -19.18
C ASN A 295 7.35 -3.60 -18.89
N MET A 296 8.38 -4.02 -19.63
CA MET A 296 9.06 -5.30 -19.43
C MET A 296 9.62 -5.46 -18.03
N SER A 297 9.99 -4.36 -17.35
CA SER A 297 10.44 -4.41 -15.95
C SER A 297 9.40 -5.04 -15.03
N GLY A 298 8.12 -4.65 -15.16
CA GLY A 298 7.02 -5.23 -14.36
C GLY A 298 6.73 -6.68 -14.75
N ILE A 299 6.79 -7.01 -16.04
CA ILE A 299 6.60 -8.39 -16.53
C ILE A 299 7.70 -9.31 -15.99
N PHE A 300 8.98 -8.92 -16.12
CA PHE A 300 10.10 -9.70 -15.59
C PHE A 300 10.05 -9.83 -14.07
N LYS A 301 9.66 -8.78 -13.35
CA LYS A 301 9.43 -8.84 -11.92
C LYS A 301 8.40 -9.93 -11.58
N ALA A 302 7.26 -9.97 -12.28
CA ALA A 302 6.21 -10.94 -12.02
C ALA A 302 6.70 -12.39 -12.29
N ILE A 303 7.38 -12.60 -13.41
CA ILE A 303 7.98 -13.91 -13.75
C ILE A 303 9.01 -14.32 -12.69
N PHE A 304 9.88 -13.40 -12.28
CA PHE A 304 10.89 -13.68 -11.24
C PHE A 304 10.23 -14.07 -9.91
N LEU A 305 9.17 -13.34 -9.49
CA LEU A 305 8.45 -13.67 -8.27
C LEU A 305 7.70 -15.00 -8.35
N LEU A 306 7.21 -15.40 -9.55
CA LEU A 306 6.62 -16.70 -9.76
C LEU A 306 7.66 -17.82 -9.60
N ILE A 307 8.87 -17.64 -10.15
CA ILE A 307 9.98 -18.57 -9.97
C ILE A 307 10.37 -18.67 -8.49
N VAL A 308 10.41 -17.54 -7.78
CA VAL A 308 10.68 -17.52 -6.33
C VAL A 308 9.59 -18.24 -5.54
N LEU A 309 8.30 -18.06 -5.88
CA LEU A 309 7.20 -18.75 -5.22
C LEU A 309 7.36 -20.27 -5.34
N VAL A 310 7.54 -20.77 -6.57
CA VAL A 310 7.62 -22.21 -6.85
C VAL A 310 8.92 -22.84 -6.35
N GLY A 311 10.04 -22.13 -6.50
CA GLY A 311 11.36 -22.67 -6.18
C GLY A 311 11.83 -22.43 -4.75
N LEU A 312 11.48 -21.30 -4.15
CA LEU A 312 11.97 -20.87 -2.84
C LEU A 312 10.86 -20.68 -1.79
N GLY A 313 9.61 -21.02 -2.12
CA GLY A 313 8.46 -20.90 -1.21
C GLY A 313 8.74 -21.46 0.19
N PRO A 314 9.27 -22.72 0.30
CA PRO A 314 9.58 -23.31 1.60
C PRO A 314 10.62 -22.57 2.44
N LEU A 315 11.52 -21.79 1.81
CA LEU A 315 12.51 -20.96 2.52
C LEU A 315 11.92 -19.67 3.06
N LEU A 316 10.83 -19.20 2.47
CA LEU A 316 10.18 -17.97 2.90
C LEU A 316 9.46 -18.14 4.26
N LYS A 317 9.07 -19.36 4.66
CA LYS A 317 8.38 -19.63 5.93
C LYS A 317 9.14 -19.15 7.16
N ASP A 318 10.46 -19.16 7.07
CA ASP A 318 11.34 -18.84 8.19
C ASP A 318 11.67 -17.34 8.29
N VAL A 319 11.14 -16.50 7.40
CA VAL A 319 11.34 -15.04 7.48
C VAL A 319 10.69 -14.50 8.75
N PRO A 320 11.44 -13.80 9.63
CA PRO A 320 10.89 -13.27 10.86
C PRO A 320 9.90 -12.13 10.61
N LYS A 321 8.75 -12.13 11.30
CA LYS A 321 7.78 -11.03 11.21
C LYS A 321 8.37 -9.67 11.60
N PRO A 322 9.27 -9.53 12.61
CA PRO A 322 9.91 -8.24 12.91
C PRO A 322 10.74 -7.65 11.76
N VAL A 323 11.34 -8.50 10.92
CA VAL A 323 12.08 -8.05 9.72
C VAL A 323 11.12 -7.43 8.69
N LEU A 324 9.94 -8.05 8.48
CA LEU A 324 8.91 -7.50 7.59
C LEU A 324 8.27 -6.24 8.17
N SER A 325 8.04 -6.23 9.47
CA SER A 325 7.53 -5.05 10.19
C SER A 325 8.47 -3.85 10.03
N ALA A 326 9.78 -4.04 10.20
CA ALA A 326 10.79 -3.01 9.94
C ALA A 326 10.73 -2.48 8.49
N LEU A 327 10.56 -3.38 7.53
CA LEU A 327 10.42 -3.00 6.12
C LEU A 327 9.17 -2.15 5.91
N LEU A 328 8.02 -2.52 6.49
CA LEU A 328 6.79 -1.74 6.39
C LEU A 328 6.88 -0.38 7.12
N ILE A 329 7.52 -0.32 8.29
CA ILE A 329 7.81 0.95 8.98
C ILE A 329 8.63 1.86 8.07
N SER A 330 9.67 1.33 7.42
CA SER A 330 10.47 2.10 6.46
C SER A 330 9.63 2.62 5.28
N VAL A 331 8.69 1.82 4.78
CA VAL A 331 7.72 2.25 3.74
C VAL A 331 6.82 3.34 4.27
N GLY A 332 6.25 3.19 5.47
CA GLY A 332 5.41 4.21 6.12
C GLY A 332 6.13 5.55 6.25
N ILE A 333 7.38 5.53 6.75
CA ILE A 333 8.23 6.73 6.83
C ILE A 333 8.50 7.33 5.44
N GLY A 334 8.73 6.48 4.43
CA GLY A 334 9.00 6.91 3.05
C GLY A 334 7.80 7.52 2.32
N ILE A 335 6.58 7.19 2.74
CA ILE A 335 5.33 7.74 2.17
C ILE A 335 5.04 9.13 2.74
N ILE A 336 5.42 9.42 3.99
CA ILE A 336 5.17 10.71 4.63
C ILE A 336 5.98 11.82 3.93
N ASP A 337 5.30 12.82 3.44
CA ASP A 337 5.93 14.01 2.85
C ASP A 337 6.35 15.02 3.94
N PHE A 338 7.38 14.68 4.71
CA PHE A 338 7.89 15.53 5.79
C PHE A 338 8.26 16.94 5.33
N LYS A 339 8.81 17.09 4.10
CA LYS A 339 9.23 18.38 3.58
C LYS A 339 8.04 19.28 3.25
N GLY A 340 7.05 18.72 2.58
CA GLY A 340 5.81 19.40 2.24
C GLY A 340 5.00 19.76 3.48
N MET A 341 4.84 18.84 4.40
CA MET A 341 4.16 19.08 5.68
C MET A 341 4.84 20.20 6.47
N LYS A 342 6.16 20.17 6.62
CA LYS A 342 6.92 21.24 7.30
C LYS A 342 6.73 22.60 6.63
N LYS A 343 6.75 22.66 5.30
CA LYS A 343 6.52 23.89 4.53
C LYS A 343 5.10 24.42 4.74
N LEU A 344 4.09 23.57 4.66
CA LEU A 344 2.69 23.96 4.85
C LEU A 344 2.43 24.46 6.28
N PHE A 345 2.94 23.76 7.30
CA PHE A 345 2.81 24.22 8.70
C PHE A 345 3.52 25.56 8.97
N SER A 346 4.62 25.86 8.27
CA SER A 346 5.32 27.15 8.43
C SER A 346 4.54 28.33 7.88
N LEU A 347 3.66 28.11 6.91
CA LEU A 347 2.89 29.17 6.24
C LEU A 347 1.65 29.60 7.03
N LYS A 348 1.20 28.80 8.03
CA LYS A 348 0.00 29.04 8.87
C LYS A 348 -1.25 29.44 8.07
N ASN A 349 -1.45 28.84 6.90
CA ASN A 349 -2.53 29.13 5.95
C ASN A 349 -3.65 28.11 6.05
N SER A 350 -4.79 28.38 5.38
CA SER A 350 -5.90 27.44 5.20
C SER A 350 -5.43 26.05 4.69
N ASP A 351 -4.35 26.01 3.91
CA ASP A 351 -3.74 24.78 3.40
C ASP A 351 -3.19 23.88 4.52
N SER A 352 -2.65 24.48 5.60
CA SER A 352 -2.21 23.72 6.78
C SER A 352 -3.37 23.08 7.52
N LEU A 353 -4.50 23.80 7.59
CA LEU A 353 -5.74 23.27 8.19
C LEU A 353 -6.28 22.09 7.40
N VAL A 354 -6.35 22.22 6.05
CA VAL A 354 -6.79 21.13 5.17
C VAL A 354 -5.88 19.91 5.34
N LEU A 355 -4.57 20.10 5.33
CA LEU A 355 -3.60 19.01 5.52
C LEU A 355 -3.83 18.28 6.85
N LEU A 356 -3.88 19.02 7.97
CA LEU A 356 -4.07 18.44 9.31
C LEU A 356 -5.38 17.67 9.40
N LEU A 357 -6.47 18.27 8.90
CA LEU A 357 -7.79 17.65 8.91
C LEU A 357 -7.80 16.36 8.08
N VAL A 358 -7.17 16.37 6.89
CA VAL A 358 -7.06 15.17 6.06
C VAL A 358 -6.24 14.09 6.76
N VAL A 359 -5.11 14.42 7.44
CA VAL A 359 -4.35 13.43 8.24
C VAL A 359 -5.24 12.81 9.31
N VAL A 360 -5.94 13.63 10.09
CA VAL A 360 -6.80 13.15 11.18
C VAL A 360 -7.93 12.28 10.64
N LEU A 361 -8.64 12.72 9.59
CA LEU A 361 -9.71 11.94 9.00
C LEU A 361 -9.20 10.63 8.39
N THR A 362 -8.03 10.64 7.77
CA THR A 362 -7.40 9.43 7.22
C THR A 362 -7.12 8.40 8.31
N VAL A 363 -6.63 8.83 9.48
CA VAL A 363 -6.24 7.93 10.58
C VAL A 363 -7.45 7.43 11.37
N PHE A 364 -8.46 8.29 11.62
CA PHE A 364 -9.53 7.99 12.58
C PHE A 364 -10.90 7.72 11.97
N VAL A 365 -11.10 8.02 10.69
CA VAL A 365 -12.43 7.87 10.05
C VAL A 365 -12.33 6.91 8.85
N ASP A 366 -12.00 7.43 7.69
CA ASP A 366 -11.91 6.65 6.44
C ASP A 366 -11.03 7.38 5.42
N LEU A 367 -10.27 6.61 4.64
CA LEU A 367 -9.32 7.15 3.67
C LEU A 367 -10.01 7.90 2.53
N LEU A 368 -11.11 7.38 1.99
CA LEU A 368 -11.83 8.01 0.88
C LEU A 368 -12.58 9.27 1.35
N VAL A 369 -13.23 9.19 2.51
CA VAL A 369 -13.92 10.32 3.14
C VAL A 369 -12.95 11.47 3.42
N ALA A 370 -11.75 11.16 3.92
CA ALA A 370 -10.70 12.15 4.17
C ALA A 370 -10.32 12.93 2.91
N VAL A 371 -10.10 12.22 1.78
CA VAL A 371 -9.79 12.86 0.49
C VAL A 371 -10.98 13.68 -0.01
N GLY A 372 -12.20 13.14 0.08
CA GLY A 372 -13.43 13.84 -0.35
C GLY A 372 -13.63 15.16 0.39
N ILE A 373 -13.60 15.13 1.72
CA ILE A 373 -13.73 16.34 2.56
C ILE A 373 -12.57 17.30 2.30
N GLY A 374 -11.34 16.78 2.19
CA GLY A 374 -10.16 17.57 1.89
C GLY A 374 -10.28 18.33 0.56
N MET A 375 -10.77 17.66 -0.50
CA MET A 375 -11.00 18.31 -1.81
C MET A 375 -12.06 19.40 -1.75
N VAL A 376 -13.17 19.18 -1.06
CA VAL A 376 -14.24 20.19 -0.91
C VAL A 376 -13.69 21.41 -0.19
N LEU A 377 -13.03 21.24 0.95
CA LEU A 377 -12.44 22.34 1.72
C LEU A 377 -11.35 23.07 0.95
N SER A 378 -10.48 22.35 0.28
CA SER A 378 -9.42 22.95 -0.53
C SER A 378 -9.98 23.78 -1.70
N SER A 379 -11.06 23.31 -2.33
CA SER A 379 -11.75 24.04 -3.39
C SER A 379 -12.40 25.31 -2.85
N PHE A 380 -13.02 25.24 -1.66
CA PHE A 380 -13.61 26.40 -1.00
C PHE A 380 -12.55 27.48 -0.68
N PHE A 381 -11.44 27.11 -0.07
CA PHE A 381 -10.36 28.05 0.24
C PHE A 381 -9.66 28.59 -1.02
N PHE A 382 -9.60 27.81 -2.10
CA PHE A 382 -9.11 28.29 -3.38
C PHE A 382 -10.03 29.38 -3.96
N MET A 383 -11.35 29.17 -3.95
CA MET A 383 -12.33 30.18 -4.41
C MET A 383 -12.26 31.46 -3.58
N GLN A 384 -12.14 31.35 -2.25
CA GLN A 384 -11.99 32.52 -1.38
C GLN A 384 -10.74 33.34 -1.75
N ARG A 385 -9.58 32.68 -1.92
CA ARG A 385 -8.33 33.35 -2.32
C ARG A 385 -8.42 34.03 -3.70
N MET A 386 -9.09 33.38 -4.64
CA MET A 386 -9.33 33.98 -5.97
C MET A 386 -10.21 35.23 -5.89
N GLY A 387 -11.26 35.19 -5.04
CA GLY A 387 -12.10 36.38 -4.77
C GLY A 387 -11.30 37.55 -4.19
N GLU A 388 -10.46 37.31 -3.19
CA GLU A 388 -9.60 38.33 -2.58
C GLU A 388 -8.59 38.94 -3.59
N LEU A 389 -8.03 38.13 -4.51
CA LEU A 389 -7.14 38.62 -5.57
C LEU A 389 -7.87 39.49 -6.59
N VAL A 390 -9.09 39.13 -6.97
CA VAL A 390 -9.93 39.94 -7.88
C VAL A 390 -10.29 41.29 -7.23
N ASP A 391 -10.68 41.29 -5.94
CA ASP A 391 -10.96 42.50 -5.18
C ASP A 391 -9.74 43.44 -5.05
N GLN A 392 -8.55 42.87 -4.86
CA GLN A 392 -7.29 43.65 -4.81
C GLN A 392 -6.93 44.25 -6.17
N GLN A 393 -7.12 43.50 -7.26
CA GLN A 393 -6.89 44.02 -8.61
C GLN A 393 -7.87 45.11 -9.01
N SER A 394 -9.13 44.98 -8.59
CA SER A 394 -10.14 46.01 -8.83
C SER A 394 -9.88 47.30 -8.06
N LYS A 395 -9.31 47.23 -6.85
CA LYS A 395 -8.92 48.40 -6.03
C LYS A 395 -7.60 49.04 -6.44
N SER A 396 -6.75 48.33 -7.18
CA SER A 396 -5.46 48.84 -7.67
C SER A 396 -5.53 49.37 -9.10
N GLY A 397 -6.69 49.24 -9.77
CA GLY A 397 -6.95 49.73 -11.12
C GLY A 397 -7.71 51.05 -11.17
N ASP A 398 -8.07 51.60 -10.01
CA ASP A 398 -8.52 52.98 -9.81
C ASP A 398 -7.35 53.81 -9.26
#